data_5ca0fc2691f19a0352ab4aaffc406f9e
#
_entry.id   5ca0fc2691f19a0352ab4aaffc406f9e
#
_cell.length_a   1.000
_cell.length_b   1.000
_cell.length_c   1.000
_cell.angle_alpha   90.00
_cell.angle_beta   90.00
_cell.angle_gamma   90.00
#
_symmetry.space_group_name_H-M   'P 1'
#
loop_
_entity.id
_entity.type
_entity.pdbx_description
1 polymer ?
#
loop_
_entity_poly.entity_id
_entity_poly.type
_entity_poly.pdbx_seq_one_letter_code
_entity_poly.pdbx_strand_id
1 'polypeptide(L)'
;MATAKVKKRVKKNVYQGIAHVYTTFNNSLVTITDTAGNTLAWSSCGAKGFKGSKKSTPFAAQVAAEDACRKAREHGLKAVEVYIRGPGSGRETALRAISGSGIKVTMIKDVTPIPHNGCRPAKRRRV
;
A
#
# COMPACT_ATOMS: atom_id res chain seq x y z
N MET A 1 22.35 -10.40 -29.96
CA MET A 1 21.65 -10.86 -28.76
C MET A 1 20.54 -9.87 -28.40
N ALA A 2 19.33 -10.31 -28.49
CA ALA A 2 18.25 -9.44 -28.11
C ALA A 2 18.29 -9.26 -26.60
N THR A 3 18.85 -8.18 -26.15
CA THR A 3 18.57 -7.71 -24.82
C THR A 3 17.07 -7.57 -24.72
N ALA A 4 16.47 -8.23 -23.76
CA ALA A 4 15.06 -8.00 -23.44
C ALA A 4 14.84 -6.50 -23.44
N LYS A 5 14.07 -6.01 -24.39
CA LYS A 5 13.69 -4.59 -24.41
C LYS A 5 12.96 -4.33 -23.11
N VAL A 6 13.61 -3.65 -22.20
CA VAL A 6 12.95 -3.14 -21.02
C VAL A 6 11.89 -2.16 -21.54
N LYS A 7 10.64 -2.55 -21.43
CA LYS A 7 9.55 -1.63 -21.75
C LYS A 7 9.74 -0.39 -20.89
N LYS A 8 10.03 0.73 -21.51
CA LYS A 8 10.04 2.00 -20.79
C LYS A 8 8.68 2.17 -20.13
N ARG A 9 8.70 2.31 -18.82
CA ARG A 9 7.50 2.67 -18.09
C ARG A 9 6.98 3.99 -18.64
N VAL A 10 5.76 3.99 -19.15
CA VAL A 10 5.09 5.22 -19.52
C VAL A 10 4.80 5.97 -18.24
N LYS A 11 5.42 7.14 -18.07
CA LYS A 11 5.13 8.01 -16.94
C LYS A 11 3.74 8.59 -17.12
N LYS A 12 2.87 8.29 -16.16
CA LYS A 12 1.54 8.87 -16.11
C LYS A 12 1.64 10.21 -15.38
N ASN A 13 1.03 11.25 -15.92
CA ASN A 13 0.96 12.54 -15.23
C ASN A 13 -0.28 12.55 -14.32
N VAL A 14 -0.14 12.03 -13.12
CA VAL A 14 -1.22 11.99 -12.14
C VAL A 14 -0.82 12.86 -10.95
N TYR A 15 -1.58 13.93 -10.74
CA TYR A 15 -1.32 14.88 -9.66
C TYR A 15 -1.90 14.40 -8.34
N GLN A 16 -3.12 13.87 -8.35
CA GLN A 16 -3.83 13.42 -7.16
C GLN A 16 -4.19 11.95 -7.30
N GLY A 17 -4.00 11.18 -6.24
CA GLY A 17 -4.29 9.76 -6.22
C GLY A 17 -4.86 9.30 -4.89
N ILE A 18 -5.00 7.99 -4.77
CA ILE A 18 -5.48 7.33 -3.57
C ILE A 18 -4.43 6.30 -3.16
N ALA A 19 -4.00 6.37 -1.91
CA ALA A 19 -3.11 5.37 -1.32
C ALA A 19 -3.97 4.37 -0.55
N HIS A 20 -3.99 3.13 -1.02
CA HIS A 20 -4.70 2.03 -0.36
C HIS A 20 -3.71 1.27 0.52
N VAL A 21 -3.89 1.34 1.82
CA VAL A 21 -3.07 0.62 2.79
C VAL A 21 -3.89 -0.54 3.35
N TYR A 22 -3.52 -1.74 2.96
CA TYR A 22 -4.13 -2.96 3.45
C TYR A 22 -3.18 -3.65 4.42
N THR A 23 -3.61 -3.79 5.66
CA THR A 23 -2.80 -4.44 6.69
C THR A 23 -3.50 -5.67 7.23
N THR A 24 -2.72 -6.71 7.44
CA THR A 24 -3.16 -7.92 8.14
C THR A 24 -2.21 -8.17 9.31
N PHE A 25 -2.49 -9.16 10.11
CA PHE A 25 -1.58 -9.53 11.20
C PHE A 25 -0.23 -10.05 10.69
N ASN A 26 -0.15 -10.45 9.43
CA ASN A 26 1.05 -11.07 8.87
C ASN A 26 1.77 -10.22 7.84
N ASN A 27 1.15 -9.19 7.29
CA ASN A 27 1.72 -8.43 6.19
C ASN A 27 1.06 -7.06 6.05
N SER A 28 1.68 -6.19 5.29
CA SER A 28 1.11 -4.90 4.89
C SER A 28 1.35 -4.69 3.40
N LEU A 29 0.34 -4.20 2.72
CA LEU A 29 0.37 -3.94 1.29
C LEU A 29 -0.05 -2.50 1.04
N VAL A 30 0.77 -1.77 0.29
CA VAL A 30 0.47 -0.37 -0.08
C VAL A 30 0.32 -0.30 -1.59
N THR A 31 -0.82 0.16 -2.05
CA THR A 31 -1.11 0.36 -3.48
C THR A 31 -1.52 1.80 -3.70
N ILE A 32 -0.88 2.48 -4.64
CA ILE A 32 -1.20 3.85 -4.97
C ILE A 32 -1.83 3.87 -6.36
N THR A 33 -3.03 4.43 -6.44
CA THR A 33 -3.82 4.50 -7.65
C THR A 33 -4.13 5.94 -8.00
N ASP A 34 -4.62 6.17 -9.21
CA ASP A 34 -5.25 7.45 -9.55
C ASP A 34 -6.68 7.49 -9.00
N THR A 35 -7.39 8.59 -9.23
CA THR A 35 -8.76 8.76 -8.74
C THR A 35 -9.76 7.81 -9.40
N ALA A 36 -9.42 7.28 -10.57
CA ALA A 36 -10.25 6.30 -11.28
C ALA A 36 -10.00 4.86 -10.84
N GLY A 37 -8.96 4.61 -10.03
CA GLY A 37 -8.63 3.28 -9.53
C GLY A 37 -7.53 2.56 -10.31
N ASN A 38 -6.90 3.21 -11.28
CA ASN A 38 -5.79 2.61 -12.03
C ASN A 38 -4.51 2.63 -11.20
N THR A 39 -3.88 1.48 -11.01
CA THR A 39 -2.69 1.35 -10.18
C THR A 39 -1.49 2.07 -10.80
N LEU A 40 -0.87 2.96 -10.03
CA LEU A 40 0.37 3.65 -10.40
C LEU A 40 1.59 2.94 -9.85
N ALA A 41 1.53 2.52 -8.60
CA ALA A 41 2.63 1.87 -7.91
C ALA A 41 2.09 1.02 -6.77
N TRP A 42 2.84 0.01 -6.40
CA TRP A 42 2.50 -0.82 -5.24
C TRP A 42 3.78 -1.36 -4.60
N SER A 43 3.69 -1.69 -3.34
CA SER A 43 4.74 -2.40 -2.62
C SER A 43 4.14 -3.16 -1.45
N SER A 44 4.86 -4.16 -0.99
CA SER A 44 4.47 -4.93 0.20
C SER A 44 5.70 -5.23 1.04
N CYS A 45 5.49 -5.68 2.26
CA CYS A 45 6.61 -6.10 3.10
C CYS A 45 7.39 -7.23 2.46
N GLY A 46 6.70 -8.19 1.83
CA GLY A 46 7.33 -9.28 1.11
C GLY A 46 8.14 -8.82 -0.09
N ALA A 47 7.65 -7.84 -0.83
CA ALA A 47 8.34 -7.28 -2.00
C ALA A 47 9.63 -6.58 -1.63
N LYS A 48 9.78 -6.11 -0.40
CA LYS A 48 10.99 -5.45 0.11
C LYS A 48 11.93 -6.42 0.83
N GLY A 49 11.74 -7.73 0.67
CA GLY A 49 12.64 -8.74 1.19
C GLY A 49 12.35 -9.23 2.59
N PHE A 50 11.32 -8.74 3.25
CA PHE A 50 10.91 -9.24 4.55
C PHE A 50 10.22 -10.59 4.40
N LYS A 51 10.54 -11.55 5.27
CA LYS A 51 10.00 -12.91 5.20
C LYS A 51 9.45 -13.34 6.55
N GLY A 52 8.43 -14.19 6.51
CA GLY A 52 7.83 -14.76 7.72
C GLY A 52 7.29 -13.70 8.68
N SER A 53 7.59 -13.83 9.94
CA SER A 53 7.12 -12.91 10.98
C SER A 53 7.63 -11.48 10.83
N LYS A 54 8.72 -11.27 10.09
CA LYS A 54 9.27 -9.94 9.84
C LYS A 54 8.34 -9.07 8.99
N LYS A 55 7.48 -9.67 8.18
CA LYS A 55 6.48 -8.95 7.37
C LYS A 55 5.42 -8.27 8.23
N SER A 56 5.19 -8.73 9.44
CA SER A 56 4.18 -8.17 10.32
C SER A 56 4.68 -6.97 11.15
N THR A 57 5.95 -6.61 11.02
CA THR A 57 6.53 -5.52 11.81
C THR A 57 6.12 -4.15 11.28
N PRO A 58 5.96 -3.14 12.16
CA PRO A 58 5.71 -1.77 11.72
C PRO A 58 6.82 -1.21 10.83
N PHE A 59 8.08 -1.58 11.07
CA PHE A 59 9.21 -1.15 10.25
C PHE A 59 9.07 -1.66 8.80
N ALA A 60 8.64 -2.91 8.62
CA ALA A 60 8.42 -3.46 7.28
C ALA A 60 7.34 -2.70 6.53
N ALA A 61 6.25 -2.32 7.21
CA ALA A 61 5.19 -1.51 6.63
C ALA A 61 5.69 -0.13 6.22
N GLN A 62 6.55 0.48 7.04
CA GLN A 62 7.18 1.76 6.72
C GLN A 62 8.00 1.67 5.43
N VAL A 63 8.84 0.66 5.30
CA VAL A 63 9.68 0.44 4.11
C VAL A 63 8.82 0.23 2.87
N ALA A 64 7.76 -0.58 2.99
CA ALA A 64 6.83 -0.82 1.89
C ALA A 64 6.14 0.47 1.42
N ALA A 65 5.66 1.29 2.36
CA ALA A 65 5.01 2.55 2.06
C ALA A 65 5.96 3.54 1.40
N GLU A 66 7.18 3.65 1.90
CA GLU A 66 8.21 4.52 1.30
C GLU A 66 8.52 4.11 -0.14
N ASP A 67 8.65 2.82 -0.40
CA ASP A 67 8.93 2.31 -1.74
C ASP A 67 7.78 2.61 -2.70
N ALA A 68 6.54 2.36 -2.29
CA ALA A 68 5.38 2.66 -3.10
C ALA A 68 5.27 4.15 -3.42
N CYS A 69 5.52 5.02 -2.44
CA CYS A 69 5.49 6.47 -2.62
C CYS A 69 6.59 6.95 -3.56
N ARG A 70 7.79 6.39 -3.44
CA ARG A 70 8.90 6.72 -4.34
C ARG A 70 8.56 6.41 -5.78
N LYS A 71 7.98 5.24 -6.04
CA LYS A 71 7.55 4.83 -7.37
C LYS A 71 6.42 5.71 -7.91
N ALA A 72 5.46 6.06 -7.05
CA ALA A 72 4.33 6.90 -7.45
C ALA A 72 4.76 8.33 -7.78
N ARG A 73 5.76 8.86 -7.08
CA ARG A 73 6.27 10.20 -7.35
C ARG A 73 6.87 10.32 -8.75
N GLU A 74 7.37 9.25 -9.32
CA GLU A 74 7.85 9.22 -10.70
C GLU A 74 6.74 9.54 -11.70
N HIS A 75 5.48 9.31 -11.33
CA HIS A 75 4.31 9.64 -12.14
C HIS A 75 3.76 11.05 -11.84
N GLY A 76 4.48 11.85 -11.09
CA GLY A 76 4.09 13.22 -10.79
C GLY A 76 3.10 13.38 -9.64
N LEU A 77 2.87 12.34 -8.86
CA LEU A 77 1.91 12.37 -7.75
C LEU A 77 2.36 13.35 -6.66
N LYS A 78 1.48 14.26 -6.25
CA LYS A 78 1.77 15.27 -5.22
C LYS A 78 0.81 15.23 -4.04
N ALA A 79 -0.39 14.73 -4.22
CA ALA A 79 -1.41 14.66 -3.18
C ALA A 79 -2.12 13.31 -3.22
N VAL A 80 -2.45 12.75 -2.07
CA VAL A 80 -3.17 11.49 -1.96
C VAL A 80 -4.22 11.54 -0.87
N GLU A 81 -5.30 10.80 -1.08
CA GLU A 81 -6.21 10.40 -0.02
C GLU A 81 -5.74 9.02 0.46
N VAL A 82 -5.70 8.79 1.75
CA VAL A 82 -5.26 7.52 2.32
C VAL A 82 -6.47 6.72 2.79
N TYR A 83 -6.64 5.54 2.24
CA TYR A 83 -7.68 4.59 2.64
C TYR A 83 -7.00 3.42 3.35
N ILE A 84 -7.25 3.29 4.64
CA ILE A 84 -6.65 2.25 5.48
C ILE A 84 -7.66 1.14 5.70
N ARG A 85 -7.23 -0.10 5.52
CA ARG A 85 -8.06 -1.28 5.72
C ARG A 85 -7.28 -2.35 6.48
N GLY A 86 -7.94 -2.96 7.46
CA GLY A 86 -7.39 -4.10 8.20
C GLY A 86 -6.83 -3.74 9.57
N PRO A 87 -6.59 -4.75 10.40
CA PRO A 87 -6.20 -4.57 11.80
C PRO A 87 -4.70 -4.60 12.07
N GLY A 88 -3.85 -4.69 11.04
CA GLY A 88 -2.42 -4.91 11.22
C GLY A 88 -1.71 -3.78 11.96
N SER A 89 -0.55 -4.07 12.53
CA SER A 89 0.27 -3.11 13.27
C SER A 89 0.91 -2.04 12.39
N GLY A 90 0.92 -2.25 11.08
CA GLY A 90 1.54 -1.31 10.13
C GLY A 90 0.69 -0.10 9.76
N ARG A 91 -0.53 0.03 10.29
CA ARG A 91 -1.46 1.09 9.89
C ARG A 91 -0.86 2.49 10.05
N GLU A 92 -0.47 2.83 11.26
CA GLU A 92 0.07 4.16 11.57
C GLU A 92 1.42 4.40 10.93
N THR A 93 2.27 3.38 10.93
CA THR A 93 3.63 3.50 10.37
C THR A 93 3.59 3.75 8.87
N ALA A 94 2.72 3.03 8.15
CA ALA A 94 2.53 3.25 6.72
C ALA A 94 2.00 4.66 6.45
N LEU A 95 1.04 5.13 7.25
CA LEU A 95 0.51 6.48 7.12
C LEU A 95 1.59 7.54 7.33
N ARG A 96 2.42 7.39 8.35
CA ARG A 96 3.52 8.31 8.64
C ARG A 96 4.55 8.30 7.52
N ALA A 97 4.85 7.14 6.96
CA ALA A 97 5.78 7.01 5.84
C ALA A 97 5.26 7.72 4.60
N ILE A 98 3.98 7.60 4.30
CA ILE A 98 3.35 8.30 3.18
C ILE A 98 3.42 9.81 3.41
N SER A 99 3.07 10.28 4.59
CA SER A 99 3.13 11.69 4.96
C SER A 99 4.55 12.24 4.88
N GLY A 100 5.54 11.45 5.31
CA GLY A 100 6.96 11.86 5.32
C GLY A 100 7.65 11.78 3.97
N SER A 101 7.02 11.18 2.96
CA SER A 101 7.64 11.00 1.64
C SER A 101 7.58 12.25 0.75
N GLY A 102 6.98 13.32 1.21
CA GLY A 102 6.80 14.55 0.42
C GLY A 102 5.49 14.61 -0.34
N ILE A 103 4.65 13.60 -0.21
CA ILE A 103 3.31 13.58 -0.78
C ILE A 103 2.33 14.13 0.25
N LYS A 104 1.51 15.11 -0.16
CA LYS A 104 0.53 15.71 0.73
C LYS A 104 -0.65 14.75 0.95
N VAL A 105 -0.93 14.44 2.21
CA VAL A 105 -2.10 13.65 2.58
C VAL A 105 -3.29 14.59 2.79
N THR A 106 -4.30 14.47 1.95
CA THR A 106 -5.48 15.36 1.96
C THR A 106 -6.62 14.83 2.80
N MET A 107 -6.74 13.50 2.90
CA MET A 107 -7.80 12.85 3.66
C MET A 107 -7.32 11.48 4.13
N ILE A 108 -7.76 11.08 5.30
CA ILE A 108 -7.52 9.74 5.86
C ILE A 108 -8.87 9.11 6.14
N LYS A 109 -9.11 7.92 5.60
CA LYS A 109 -10.37 7.22 5.76
C LYS A 109 -10.11 5.76 6.12
N ASP A 110 -10.78 5.25 7.13
CA ASP A 110 -10.76 3.84 7.47
C ASP A 110 -11.88 3.13 6.71
N VAL A 111 -11.52 2.22 5.83
CA VAL A 111 -12.46 1.48 4.99
C VAL A 111 -12.51 0.00 5.34
N THR A 112 -12.08 -0.36 6.56
CA THR A 112 -12.12 -1.74 7.03
C THR A 112 -13.55 -2.29 6.92
N PRO A 113 -13.78 -3.37 6.17
CA PRO A 113 -15.12 -3.91 6.01
C PRO A 113 -15.61 -4.55 7.31
N ILE A 114 -16.81 -4.19 7.72
CA ILE A 114 -17.49 -4.77 8.88
C ILE A 114 -18.76 -5.42 8.38
N PRO A 115 -18.85 -6.77 8.37
CA PRO A 115 -20.05 -7.43 7.89
C PRO A 115 -21.21 -7.24 8.85
N HIS A 116 -22.40 -7.05 8.29
CA HIS A 116 -23.66 -7.00 9.05
C HIS A 116 -24.20 -8.42 9.20
N ASN A 117 -23.53 -9.27 9.95
CA ASN A 117 -23.76 -10.71 10.08
C ASN A 117 -23.48 -11.56 8.84
N GLY A 118 -23.09 -11.03 7.74
CA GLY A 118 -22.69 -11.65 6.49
C GLY A 118 -22.62 -13.18 6.39
N CYS A 119 -21.66 -13.67 5.64
CA CYS A 119 -21.44 -15.10 5.50
C CYS A 119 -20.77 -15.71 6.74
N ARG A 120 -21.11 -16.97 7.03
CA ARG A 120 -20.45 -17.69 8.12
C ARG A 120 -18.93 -17.75 7.86
N PRO A 121 -18.11 -17.28 8.81
CA PRO A 121 -16.66 -17.37 8.64
C PRO A 121 -16.16 -18.80 8.69
N ALA A 122 -14.95 -19.00 8.16
CA ALA A 122 -14.31 -20.30 8.18
C ALA A 122 -14.12 -20.80 9.61
N LYS A 123 -14.17 -22.13 9.75
CA LYS A 123 -13.96 -22.79 11.05
C LYS A 123 -12.56 -22.47 11.57
N ARG A 124 -12.47 -22.35 12.90
CA ARG A 124 -11.20 -22.11 13.57
C ARG A 124 -10.19 -23.19 13.17
N ARG A 125 -8.99 -22.76 12.83
CA ARG A 125 -7.91 -23.64 12.45
C ARG A 125 -7.47 -24.52 13.61
N ARG A 126 -7.32 -25.81 13.40
CA ARG A 126 -6.73 -26.71 14.38
C ARG A 126 -5.23 -26.49 14.43
N VAL A 127 -4.73 -26.28 15.61
CA VAL A 127 -3.28 -26.08 15.85
C VAL A 127 -2.70 -27.35 16.45
#